data_9e7866d247b75fdcde39af85331a8efd
#
_entry.id   9e7866d247b75fdcde39af85331a8efd
#
_cell.length_a   1.000
_cell.length_b   1.000
_cell.length_c   1.000
_cell.angle_alpha   90.00
_cell.angle_beta   90.00
_cell.angle_gamma   90.00
#
_symmetry.space_group_name_H-M   'P 1'
#
loop_
_entity.id
_entity.type
_entity.pdbx_description
1 polymer ?
#
loop_
_entity_poly.entity_id
_entity_poly.type
_entity_poly.pdbx_seq_one_letter_code
_entity_poly.pdbx_strand_id
1 'polypeptide(L)'
;VKKTLIPSLVIVLLVFGVLISGCAPTNKGGAGEKVVEMWVMPNSLNPITDIEELLKPFEAKTGIKVKITSVDWGAGWSKITTAATSGDVPDLGQLGSTWVSAITGMGALEEISQEAIAQMGGKAAFVPVSWQTTGTEGSGKTTAIPWFVDARGLFVRTDALKKAKVSVGELASWDSFKNSLKKLYDADLVLDGQPMAPLGVSGKNDWNVIHSLAPWIWMAGGDFLSADRKSCVIDSEESVKGLMFYLGLVKEGYVPSEYLELNTAQVSANFNSGACAMYFDGPYEIKTLTRPESEGGASTSPAAKNFTVTGYPKGPKGRITFVGGSSLAIFKQGKNKAAALEVIKYLASKQAQINYAKATGFLPARVEAFNDPFFAKDPNRKVFKDAVFYGRTYPSIPTWGLLEPILTRRLGIMWDYVLGGKEIDPAKIKDQLKLAKQEVETILSQK
;
A
#
# COMPACT_ATOMS: atom_id res chain seq x y z
N VAL A 1 -14.43 66.39 27.96
CA VAL A 1 -14.86 67.72 27.48
C VAL A 1 -15.15 67.60 26.00
N LYS A 2 -16.43 68.04 25.69
CA LYS A 2 -17.06 68.33 24.38
C LYS A 2 -17.24 67.12 23.45
N LYS A 3 -18.45 66.51 23.28
CA LYS A 3 -19.73 67.02 22.71
C LYS A 3 -19.60 67.57 21.31
N THR A 4 -20.25 66.94 20.37
CA THR A 4 -21.43 67.30 19.54
C THR A 4 -21.20 66.82 18.10
N LEU A 5 -22.09 66.44 17.25
CA LEU A 5 -23.55 66.39 17.09
C LEU A 5 -23.84 65.64 15.78
N ILE A 6 -24.98 64.95 15.73
CA ILE A 6 -25.64 64.42 14.54
C ILE A 6 -26.34 65.58 13.79
N PRO A 7 -26.53 65.50 12.48
CA PRO A 7 -27.89 65.51 11.94
C PRO A 7 -28.07 64.54 10.75
N SER A 8 -29.04 63.65 10.78
CA SER A 8 -30.41 63.71 10.25
C SER A 8 -30.58 63.95 8.75
N LEU A 9 -30.93 62.88 8.07
CA LEU A 9 -32.12 62.67 7.26
C LEU A 9 -32.44 63.58 6.09
N VAL A 10 -32.52 63.07 4.88
CA VAL A 10 -33.58 63.34 3.88
C VAL A 10 -33.82 62.12 3.00
N ILE A 11 -35.05 61.60 3.07
CA ILE A 11 -35.63 60.60 2.18
C ILE A 11 -36.19 61.37 0.97
N VAL A 12 -35.82 60.92 -0.24
CA VAL A 12 -36.54 61.25 -1.47
C VAL A 12 -37.02 59.99 -2.14
N LEU A 13 -38.31 59.76 -2.06
CA LEU A 13 -39.06 58.78 -2.84
C LEU A 13 -39.28 59.30 -4.26
N LEU A 14 -38.74 58.62 -5.24
CA LEU A 14 -39.10 58.74 -6.64
C LEU A 14 -39.72 57.43 -7.13
N VAL A 15 -41.03 57.46 -7.29
CA VAL A 15 -41.83 56.41 -7.94
C VAL A 15 -41.70 56.57 -9.42
N PHE A 16 -41.12 55.61 -10.12
CA PHE A 16 -41.22 55.47 -11.57
C PHE A 16 -41.82 54.09 -11.90
N GLY A 17 -43.00 54.15 -12.49
CA GLY A 17 -43.69 53.00 -12.99
C GLY A 17 -42.94 52.36 -14.17
N VAL A 18 -42.74 51.07 -14.11
CA VAL A 18 -42.18 50.29 -15.22
C VAL A 18 -43.21 49.30 -15.74
N LEU A 19 -43.45 49.40 -17.01
CA LEU A 19 -44.22 48.51 -17.83
C LEU A 19 -43.67 47.07 -17.75
N ILE A 20 -44.54 46.15 -17.36
CA ILE A 20 -44.26 44.73 -17.32
C ILE A 20 -44.34 44.21 -18.76
N SER A 21 -43.19 44.02 -19.41
CA SER A 21 -43.06 43.11 -20.55
C SER A 21 -42.61 41.76 -20.02
N GLY A 22 -43.54 40.78 -20.09
CA GLY A 22 -43.24 39.41 -19.68
C GLY A 22 -42.23 38.75 -20.58
N CYS A 23 -40.98 38.61 -20.09
CA CYS A 23 -40.08 37.55 -20.55
C CYS A 23 -40.06 36.48 -19.46
N ALA A 24 -40.69 35.35 -19.72
CA ALA A 24 -40.52 34.16 -18.92
C ALA A 24 -39.00 33.81 -18.88
N PRO A 25 -38.39 33.65 -17.67
CA PRO A 25 -37.06 33.15 -17.61
C PRO A 25 -37.11 31.69 -18.04
N THR A 26 -36.55 31.36 -19.19
CA THR A 26 -36.14 30.00 -19.51
C THR A 26 -35.06 29.66 -18.48
N ASN A 27 -35.48 29.00 -17.41
CA ASN A 27 -34.61 28.42 -16.42
C ASN A 27 -33.89 27.25 -17.11
N LYS A 28 -32.85 27.55 -17.90
CA LYS A 28 -31.79 26.60 -18.17
C LYS A 28 -31.07 26.46 -16.85
N GLY A 29 -31.55 25.55 -16.00
CA GLY A 29 -30.83 25.05 -14.87
C GLY A 29 -29.49 24.53 -15.40
N GLY A 30 -28.48 25.37 -15.39
CA GLY A 30 -27.11 24.95 -15.55
C GLY A 30 -26.85 23.96 -14.41
N ALA A 31 -26.74 22.69 -14.72
CA ALA A 31 -26.21 21.71 -13.78
C ALA A 31 -24.86 22.26 -13.38
N GLY A 32 -24.74 22.79 -12.16
CA GLY A 32 -23.47 23.29 -11.63
C GLY A 32 -22.40 22.22 -11.86
N GLU A 33 -21.21 22.66 -12.20
CA GLU A 33 -20.07 21.78 -12.44
C GLU A 33 -19.94 20.80 -11.27
N LYS A 34 -20.08 19.51 -11.54
CA LYS A 34 -19.97 18.47 -10.50
C LYS A 34 -18.50 18.26 -10.20
N VAL A 35 -18.02 18.74 -9.06
CA VAL A 35 -16.65 18.58 -8.60
C VAL A 35 -16.61 17.48 -7.55
N VAL A 36 -15.87 16.41 -7.78
CA VAL A 36 -15.60 15.33 -6.81
C VAL A 36 -14.30 15.63 -6.10
N GLU A 37 -14.33 15.78 -4.77
CA GLU A 37 -13.12 15.87 -3.97
C GLU A 37 -12.57 14.47 -3.70
N MET A 38 -11.30 14.23 -4.09
CA MET A 38 -10.63 12.94 -3.98
C MET A 38 -9.35 13.05 -3.18
N TRP A 39 -9.21 12.24 -2.13
CA TRP A 39 -7.95 12.09 -1.41
C TRP A 39 -7.20 10.84 -1.87
N VAL A 40 -5.89 11.00 -2.12
CA VAL A 40 -4.99 9.92 -2.56
C VAL A 40 -3.69 9.97 -1.78
N MET A 41 -2.93 8.86 -1.77
CA MET A 41 -1.58 8.81 -1.24
C MET A 41 -0.55 8.99 -2.36
N PRO A 42 0.70 9.39 -2.03
CA PRO A 42 1.77 9.55 -3.01
C PRO A 42 2.28 8.17 -3.48
N ASN A 43 1.62 7.63 -4.53
CA ASN A 43 1.96 6.34 -5.13
C ASN A 43 2.98 6.46 -6.28
N SER A 44 3.45 7.66 -6.56
CA SER A 44 4.46 7.98 -7.57
C SER A 44 5.15 9.29 -7.19
N LEU A 45 6.11 9.72 -7.99
CA LEU A 45 6.78 11.02 -7.80
C LEU A 45 5.85 12.21 -8.08
N ASN A 46 4.84 12.03 -8.94
CA ASN A 46 3.89 13.08 -9.31
C ASN A 46 2.44 12.61 -9.11
N PRO A 47 2.03 12.28 -7.88
CA PRO A 47 0.80 11.53 -7.61
C PRO A 47 -0.47 12.27 -8.06
N ILE A 48 -0.50 13.58 -7.99
CA ILE A 48 -1.64 14.39 -8.45
C ILE A 48 -1.69 14.40 -9.97
N THR A 49 -0.59 14.78 -10.63
CA THR A 49 -0.52 14.89 -12.09
C THR A 49 -0.81 13.55 -12.78
N ASP A 50 -0.27 12.44 -12.26
CA ASP A 50 -0.51 11.11 -12.85
C ASP A 50 -2.00 10.74 -12.85
N ILE A 51 -2.75 11.13 -11.82
CA ILE A 51 -4.18 10.87 -11.74
C ILE A 51 -4.99 11.88 -12.56
N GLU A 52 -4.60 13.16 -12.58
CA GLU A 52 -5.21 14.17 -13.45
C GLU A 52 -5.12 13.76 -14.93
N GLU A 53 -3.93 13.34 -15.38
CA GLU A 53 -3.75 12.84 -16.75
C GLU A 53 -4.62 11.61 -17.04
N LEU A 54 -4.72 10.68 -16.08
CA LEU A 54 -5.57 9.51 -16.17
C LEU A 54 -7.04 9.87 -16.31
N LEU A 55 -7.49 10.92 -15.62
CA LEU A 55 -8.89 11.35 -15.57
C LEU A 55 -9.32 12.27 -16.74
N LYS A 56 -8.40 12.88 -17.50
CA LYS A 56 -8.73 13.77 -18.61
C LYS A 56 -9.81 13.21 -19.57
N PRO A 57 -9.72 11.96 -20.05
CA PRO A 57 -10.75 11.40 -20.94
C PRO A 57 -12.12 11.24 -20.26
N PHE A 58 -12.12 10.92 -18.95
CA PHE A 58 -13.32 10.81 -18.15
C PHE A 58 -14.00 12.16 -17.97
N GLU A 59 -13.24 13.19 -17.58
CA GLU A 59 -13.74 14.55 -17.41
C GLU A 59 -14.30 15.14 -18.69
N ALA A 60 -13.60 14.92 -19.82
CA ALA A 60 -14.06 15.37 -21.13
C ALA A 60 -15.38 14.71 -21.56
N LYS A 61 -15.56 13.43 -21.20
CA LYS A 61 -16.77 12.66 -21.56
C LYS A 61 -17.96 12.98 -20.66
N THR A 62 -17.72 13.18 -19.37
CA THR A 62 -18.80 13.24 -18.36
C THR A 62 -19.12 14.66 -17.87
N GLY A 63 -18.19 15.59 -18.02
CA GLY A 63 -18.25 16.92 -17.41
C GLY A 63 -18.03 16.92 -15.88
N ILE A 64 -17.76 15.74 -15.28
CA ILE A 64 -17.44 15.64 -13.85
C ILE A 64 -15.97 16.00 -13.67
N LYS A 65 -15.68 17.00 -12.82
CA LYS A 65 -14.32 17.38 -12.45
C LYS A 65 -13.88 16.67 -11.19
N VAL A 66 -12.60 16.35 -11.08
CA VAL A 66 -12.03 15.70 -9.89
C VAL A 66 -10.92 16.56 -9.31
N LYS A 67 -11.12 17.05 -8.09
CA LYS A 67 -10.12 17.80 -7.33
C LYS A 67 -9.34 16.85 -6.45
N ILE A 68 -8.05 16.68 -6.74
CA ILE A 68 -7.19 15.70 -6.07
C ILE A 68 -6.40 16.37 -4.95
N THR A 69 -6.33 15.71 -3.80
CA THR A 69 -5.46 16.09 -2.68
C THR A 69 -4.59 14.90 -2.30
N SER A 70 -3.28 15.09 -2.31
CA SER A 70 -2.33 14.08 -1.85
C SER A 70 -2.17 14.15 -0.33
N VAL A 71 -2.22 12.99 0.31
CA VAL A 71 -2.08 12.79 1.76
C VAL A 71 -0.92 11.84 2.00
N ASP A 72 0.07 12.26 2.80
CA ASP A 72 1.21 11.42 3.13
C ASP A 72 0.79 10.10 3.79
N TRP A 73 1.47 8.99 3.47
CA TRP A 73 1.16 7.66 4.00
C TRP A 73 1.28 7.59 5.53
N GLY A 74 2.30 8.24 6.11
CA GLY A 74 2.52 8.27 7.56
C GLY A 74 1.42 9.03 8.32
N ALA A 75 0.86 10.08 7.70
CA ALA A 75 -0.23 10.86 8.26
C ALA A 75 -1.63 10.35 7.83
N GLY A 76 -1.70 9.49 6.82
CA GLY A 76 -2.94 9.07 6.15
C GLY A 76 -3.96 8.45 7.08
N TRP A 77 -3.53 7.50 7.91
CA TRP A 77 -4.40 6.85 8.87
C TRP A 77 -5.07 7.85 9.83
N SER A 78 -4.27 8.69 10.48
CA SER A 78 -4.77 9.69 11.43
C SER A 78 -5.70 10.71 10.77
N LYS A 79 -5.34 11.20 9.57
CA LYS A 79 -6.16 12.16 8.82
C LYS A 79 -7.50 11.56 8.42
N ILE A 80 -7.52 10.34 7.90
CA ILE A 80 -8.74 9.67 7.43
C ILE A 80 -9.66 9.33 8.61
N THR A 81 -9.12 8.82 9.73
CA THR A 81 -9.93 8.49 10.92
C THR A 81 -10.49 9.74 11.57
N THR A 82 -9.73 10.83 11.63
CA THR A 82 -10.21 12.13 12.11
C THR A 82 -11.36 12.66 11.23
N ALA A 83 -11.18 12.65 9.91
CA ALA A 83 -12.21 13.07 8.97
C ALA A 83 -13.46 12.18 9.07
N ALA A 84 -13.29 10.86 9.15
CA ALA A 84 -14.40 9.91 9.32
C ALA A 84 -15.22 10.19 10.61
N THR A 85 -14.55 10.64 11.68
CA THR A 85 -15.20 10.95 12.97
C THR A 85 -15.86 12.33 12.96
N SER A 86 -15.21 13.36 12.38
CA SER A 86 -15.73 14.73 12.34
C SER A 86 -16.79 14.93 11.26
N GLY A 87 -16.79 14.08 10.22
CA GLY A 87 -17.65 14.25 9.06
C GLY A 87 -17.11 15.22 7.99
N ASP A 88 -15.94 15.83 8.21
CA ASP A 88 -15.25 16.65 7.21
C ASP A 88 -14.42 15.75 6.28
N VAL A 89 -15.12 15.09 5.39
CA VAL A 89 -14.58 14.04 4.50
C VAL A 89 -14.60 14.49 3.03
N PRO A 90 -13.70 13.95 2.18
CA PRO A 90 -13.85 14.08 0.73
C PRO A 90 -15.03 13.25 0.23
N ASP A 91 -15.40 13.38 -1.05
CA ASP A 91 -16.38 12.49 -1.67
C ASP A 91 -15.83 11.09 -1.87
N LEU A 92 -14.56 11.00 -2.28
CA LEU A 92 -13.86 9.79 -2.66
C LEU A 92 -12.48 9.74 -1.99
N GLY A 93 -12.08 8.58 -1.49
CA GLY A 93 -10.75 8.38 -0.92
C GLY A 93 -10.10 7.08 -1.36
N GLN A 94 -8.78 7.14 -1.54
CA GLN A 94 -7.93 5.96 -1.55
C GLN A 94 -7.76 5.49 -0.10
N LEU A 95 -7.96 4.21 0.14
CA LEU A 95 -7.70 3.55 1.42
C LEU A 95 -6.72 2.39 1.21
N GLY A 96 -5.71 2.30 2.05
CA GLY A 96 -4.89 1.09 2.13
C GLY A 96 -5.76 -0.13 2.42
N SER A 97 -5.41 -1.28 1.85
CA SER A 97 -6.21 -2.51 1.98
C SER A 97 -6.46 -2.92 3.44
N THR A 98 -5.56 -2.59 4.36
CA THR A 98 -5.68 -2.88 5.80
C THR A 98 -6.59 -1.89 6.55
N TRP A 99 -6.95 -0.75 5.93
CA TRP A 99 -7.75 0.32 6.56
C TRP A 99 -9.24 0.23 6.27
N VAL A 100 -9.61 -0.36 5.13
CA VAL A 100 -11.00 -0.36 4.63
C VAL A 100 -11.98 -0.87 5.68
N SER A 101 -11.71 -2.02 6.30
CA SER A 101 -12.64 -2.62 7.27
C SER A 101 -12.80 -1.77 8.53
N ALA A 102 -11.72 -1.13 8.99
CA ALA A 102 -11.77 -0.26 10.17
C ALA A 102 -12.62 1.00 9.90
N ILE A 103 -12.41 1.66 8.76
CA ILE A 103 -13.20 2.84 8.37
C ILE A 103 -14.66 2.45 8.08
N THR A 104 -14.89 1.24 7.53
CA THR A 104 -16.24 0.65 7.39
C THR A 104 -16.89 0.47 8.76
N GLY A 105 -16.17 -0.06 9.74
CA GLY A 105 -16.65 -0.27 11.12
C GLY A 105 -17.04 1.03 11.82
N MET A 106 -16.38 2.16 11.49
CA MET A 106 -16.75 3.51 11.95
C MET A 106 -18.06 4.02 11.31
N GLY A 107 -18.63 3.31 10.33
CA GLY A 107 -19.83 3.73 9.61
C GLY A 107 -19.60 4.87 8.61
N ALA A 108 -18.34 5.18 8.27
CA ALA A 108 -17.97 6.34 7.48
C ALA A 108 -18.01 6.11 5.96
N LEU A 109 -18.11 4.86 5.51
CA LEU A 109 -18.11 4.53 4.08
C LEU A 109 -19.50 4.17 3.58
N GLU A 110 -19.78 4.54 2.33
CA GLU A 110 -20.99 4.17 1.61
C GLU A 110 -20.88 2.71 1.16
N GLU A 111 -21.99 1.96 1.24
CA GLU A 111 -22.09 0.63 0.67
C GLU A 111 -22.23 0.73 -0.85
N ILE A 112 -21.41 0.00 -1.60
CA ILE A 112 -21.47 -0.06 -3.06
C ILE A 112 -22.46 -1.14 -3.44
N SER A 113 -23.48 -0.77 -4.21
CA SER A 113 -24.56 -1.69 -4.58
C SER A 113 -24.05 -2.84 -5.46
N GLN A 114 -24.72 -4.00 -5.36
CA GLN A 114 -24.41 -5.16 -6.21
C GLN A 114 -24.57 -4.85 -7.69
N GLU A 115 -25.50 -3.96 -8.05
CA GLU A 115 -25.68 -3.49 -9.42
C GLU A 115 -24.45 -2.71 -9.91
N ALA A 116 -23.93 -1.77 -9.11
CA ALA A 116 -22.71 -1.04 -9.44
C ALA A 116 -21.50 -1.97 -9.56
N ILE A 117 -21.39 -2.96 -8.67
CA ILE A 117 -20.35 -3.98 -8.74
C ILE A 117 -20.47 -4.81 -10.02
N ALA A 118 -21.69 -5.21 -10.41
CA ALA A 118 -21.93 -5.96 -11.64
C ALA A 118 -21.53 -5.14 -12.89
N GLN A 119 -21.81 -3.83 -12.90
CA GLN A 119 -21.37 -2.92 -13.97
C GLN A 119 -19.84 -2.84 -14.13
N MET A 120 -19.10 -3.11 -13.05
CA MET A 120 -17.64 -3.22 -13.06
C MET A 120 -17.13 -4.63 -13.35
N GLY A 121 -18.01 -5.57 -13.76
CA GLY A 121 -17.67 -6.96 -14.08
C GLY A 121 -17.76 -7.92 -12.90
N GLY A 122 -18.26 -7.48 -11.76
CA GLY A 122 -18.45 -8.30 -10.57
C GLY A 122 -17.14 -8.63 -9.83
N LYS A 123 -17.27 -9.33 -8.72
CA LYS A 123 -16.14 -9.79 -7.88
C LYS A 123 -15.05 -10.52 -8.67
N ALA A 124 -15.46 -11.38 -9.62
CA ALA A 124 -14.52 -12.21 -10.40
C ALA A 124 -13.61 -11.40 -11.34
N ALA A 125 -13.93 -10.15 -11.62
CA ALA A 125 -13.08 -9.26 -12.41
C ALA A 125 -11.83 -8.79 -11.68
N PHE A 126 -11.79 -8.92 -10.34
CA PHE A 126 -10.71 -8.42 -9.51
C PHE A 126 -9.88 -9.57 -8.90
N VAL A 127 -8.63 -9.25 -8.58
CA VAL A 127 -7.71 -10.16 -7.89
C VAL A 127 -8.36 -10.62 -6.57
N PRO A 128 -8.47 -11.94 -6.33
CA PRO A 128 -9.22 -12.46 -5.18
C PRO A 128 -8.75 -11.92 -3.83
N VAL A 129 -7.45 -11.84 -3.59
CA VAL A 129 -6.89 -11.33 -2.33
C VAL A 129 -7.18 -9.84 -2.12
N SER A 130 -7.21 -9.02 -3.19
CA SER A 130 -7.62 -7.61 -3.08
C SER A 130 -9.11 -7.47 -2.80
N TRP A 131 -9.94 -8.35 -3.39
CA TRP A 131 -11.37 -8.32 -3.14
C TRP A 131 -11.72 -8.64 -1.67
N GLN A 132 -10.94 -9.47 -0.99
CA GLN A 132 -11.14 -9.79 0.42
C GLN A 132 -11.07 -8.57 1.34
N THR A 133 -10.44 -7.49 0.89
CA THR A 133 -10.24 -6.25 1.67
C THR A 133 -11.21 -5.13 1.31
N THR A 134 -12.28 -5.39 0.54
CA THR A 134 -13.24 -4.37 0.09
C THR A 134 -14.37 -4.06 1.06
N GLY A 135 -14.35 -4.67 2.22
CA GLY A 135 -15.34 -4.50 3.29
C GLY A 135 -14.95 -5.33 4.51
N THR A 136 -15.85 -5.47 5.45
CA THR A 136 -15.63 -6.31 6.64
C THR A 136 -15.88 -7.78 6.32
N GLU A 137 -14.93 -8.64 6.70
CA GLU A 137 -15.03 -10.10 6.54
C GLU A 137 -16.35 -10.62 7.14
N GLY A 138 -17.08 -11.42 6.37
CA GLY A 138 -18.36 -12.01 6.80
C GLY A 138 -19.57 -11.08 6.78
N SER A 139 -19.42 -9.78 6.52
CA SER A 139 -20.56 -8.83 6.50
C SER A 139 -21.47 -8.94 5.27
N GLY A 140 -20.97 -9.52 4.19
CA GLY A 140 -21.66 -9.52 2.89
C GLY A 140 -21.68 -8.14 2.19
N LYS A 141 -21.15 -7.09 2.81
CA LYS A 141 -21.16 -5.72 2.31
C LYS A 141 -19.83 -5.36 1.66
N THR A 142 -19.91 -4.62 0.56
CA THR A 142 -18.75 -4.05 -0.15
C THR A 142 -18.77 -2.54 0.00
N THR A 143 -17.72 -1.95 0.58
CA THR A 143 -17.62 -0.50 0.85
C THR A 143 -16.46 0.15 0.12
N ALA A 144 -15.69 -0.62 -0.63
CA ALA A 144 -14.60 -0.13 -1.46
C ALA A 144 -14.42 -1.02 -2.70
N ILE A 145 -13.77 -0.50 -3.74
CA ILE A 145 -13.43 -1.23 -4.96
C ILE A 145 -11.91 -1.28 -5.11
N PRO A 146 -11.31 -2.44 -5.40
CA PRO A 146 -9.86 -2.55 -5.57
C PRO A 146 -9.37 -1.67 -6.72
N TRP A 147 -8.36 -0.85 -6.45
CA TRP A 147 -7.78 0.07 -7.43
C TRP A 147 -6.46 -0.45 -7.99
N PHE A 148 -5.52 -0.74 -7.11
CA PHE A 148 -4.25 -1.35 -7.47
C PHE A 148 -3.78 -2.33 -6.39
N VAL A 149 -2.86 -3.21 -6.78
CA VAL A 149 -2.28 -4.23 -5.91
C VAL A 149 -0.80 -3.98 -5.73
N ASP A 150 -0.32 -4.25 -4.53
CA ASP A 150 1.08 -4.32 -4.18
C ASP A 150 1.40 -5.72 -3.67
N ALA A 151 2.49 -6.29 -4.16
CA ALA A 151 3.01 -7.58 -3.71
C ALA A 151 4.52 -7.46 -3.53
N ARG A 152 5.12 -8.30 -2.70
CA ARG A 152 6.57 -8.26 -2.50
C ARG A 152 7.26 -9.37 -3.28
N GLY A 153 8.41 -9.00 -3.89
CA GLY A 153 9.34 -9.90 -4.57
C GLY A 153 10.76 -9.64 -4.10
N LEU A 154 11.67 -10.55 -4.41
CA LEU A 154 13.10 -10.42 -4.13
C LEU A 154 13.79 -9.83 -5.35
N PHE A 155 14.27 -8.60 -5.24
CA PHE A 155 15.16 -7.96 -6.20
C PHE A 155 16.58 -8.49 -5.99
N VAL A 156 17.29 -8.78 -7.07
CA VAL A 156 18.57 -9.50 -7.04
C VAL A 156 19.54 -8.88 -8.04
N ARG A 157 20.76 -8.58 -7.60
CA ARG A 157 21.89 -8.18 -8.46
C ARG A 157 22.50 -9.42 -9.13
N THR A 158 22.27 -9.56 -10.42
CA THR A 158 22.76 -10.71 -11.21
C THR A 158 24.27 -10.76 -11.34
N ASP A 159 24.95 -9.64 -11.35
CA ASP A 159 26.41 -9.53 -11.36
C ASP A 159 27.03 -9.97 -10.02
N ALA A 160 26.38 -9.65 -8.88
CA ALA A 160 26.79 -10.13 -7.57
C ALA A 160 26.64 -11.66 -7.46
N LEU A 161 25.49 -12.21 -7.88
CA LEU A 161 25.27 -13.65 -7.90
C LEU A 161 26.34 -14.37 -8.75
N LYS A 162 26.64 -13.83 -9.94
CA LYS A 162 27.65 -14.41 -10.82
C LYS A 162 29.03 -14.45 -10.16
N LYS A 163 29.46 -13.37 -9.50
CA LYS A 163 30.74 -13.31 -8.77
C LYS A 163 30.79 -14.30 -7.61
N ALA A 164 29.69 -14.44 -6.86
CA ALA A 164 29.57 -15.40 -5.75
C ALA A 164 29.27 -16.84 -6.22
N LYS A 165 29.18 -17.11 -7.53
CA LYS A 165 28.84 -18.42 -8.14
C LYS A 165 27.50 -18.96 -7.62
N VAL A 166 26.53 -18.09 -7.51
CA VAL A 166 25.14 -18.40 -7.11
C VAL A 166 24.23 -18.27 -8.32
N SER A 167 23.33 -19.21 -8.53
CA SER A 167 22.26 -19.12 -9.53
C SER A 167 20.98 -18.58 -8.92
N VAL A 168 20.11 -17.93 -9.71
CA VAL A 168 18.79 -17.47 -9.24
C VAL A 168 17.94 -18.63 -8.71
N GLY A 169 18.10 -19.84 -9.28
CA GLY A 169 17.40 -21.05 -8.81
C GLY A 169 17.74 -21.46 -7.37
N GLU A 170 18.95 -21.14 -6.89
CA GLU A 170 19.38 -21.41 -5.51
C GLU A 170 18.67 -20.48 -4.48
N LEU A 171 17.92 -19.48 -4.93
CA LEU A 171 17.14 -18.60 -4.04
C LEU A 171 15.73 -19.17 -3.74
N ALA A 172 15.41 -20.40 -4.17
CA ALA A 172 14.06 -20.91 -4.24
C ALA A 172 13.46 -21.40 -2.89
N SER A 173 14.28 -21.74 -1.90
CA SER A 173 13.85 -22.23 -0.57
C SER A 173 14.63 -21.54 0.56
N TRP A 174 14.15 -21.62 1.78
CA TRP A 174 14.83 -21.04 2.95
C TRP A 174 16.27 -21.52 3.07
N ASP A 175 16.48 -22.83 3.00
CA ASP A 175 17.82 -23.41 3.16
C ASP A 175 18.77 -22.99 2.03
N SER A 176 18.33 -23.09 0.78
CA SER A 176 19.15 -22.69 -0.35
C SER A 176 19.36 -21.18 -0.42
N PHE A 177 18.39 -20.38 -0.02
CA PHE A 177 18.50 -18.93 0.11
C PHE A 177 19.56 -18.53 1.16
N LYS A 178 19.50 -19.13 2.35
CA LYS A 178 20.49 -18.92 3.41
C LYS A 178 21.89 -19.31 2.95
N ASN A 179 22.03 -20.45 2.28
CA ASN A 179 23.31 -20.88 1.71
C ASN A 179 23.83 -19.91 0.64
N SER A 180 22.93 -19.33 -0.16
CA SER A 180 23.29 -18.32 -1.17
C SER A 180 23.77 -17.03 -0.52
N LEU A 181 23.10 -16.59 0.57
CA LEU A 181 23.54 -15.44 1.36
C LEU A 181 24.93 -15.67 1.95
N LYS A 182 25.20 -16.89 2.47
CA LYS A 182 26.53 -17.25 2.96
C LYS A 182 27.59 -17.16 1.86
N LYS A 183 27.32 -17.68 0.65
CA LYS A 183 28.25 -17.58 -0.48
C LYS A 183 28.53 -16.11 -0.87
N LEU A 184 27.51 -15.24 -0.84
CA LEU A 184 27.69 -13.81 -1.09
C LEU A 184 28.49 -13.13 0.01
N TYR A 185 28.26 -13.49 1.27
CA TYR A 185 29.01 -13.00 2.41
C TYR A 185 30.49 -13.42 2.35
N ASP A 186 30.76 -14.71 2.11
CA ASP A 186 32.11 -15.25 2.01
C ASP A 186 32.88 -14.69 0.80
N ALA A 187 32.17 -14.23 -0.23
CA ALA A 187 32.79 -13.64 -1.42
C ALA A 187 33.28 -12.20 -1.19
N ASP A 188 32.90 -11.56 -0.09
CA ASP A 188 33.32 -10.21 0.32
C ASP A 188 33.31 -9.22 -0.86
N LEU A 189 32.14 -9.08 -1.47
CA LEU A 189 32.03 -8.39 -2.74
C LEU A 189 32.22 -6.88 -2.60
N VAL A 190 33.10 -6.35 -3.44
CA VAL A 190 33.18 -4.92 -3.72
C VAL A 190 32.81 -4.72 -5.19
N LEU A 191 31.73 -4.00 -5.43
CA LEU A 191 31.22 -3.67 -6.77
C LEU A 191 31.11 -2.16 -6.89
N ASP A 192 31.56 -1.63 -8.03
CA ASP A 192 31.57 -0.19 -8.31
C ASP A 192 32.25 0.65 -7.20
N GLY A 193 33.28 0.05 -6.55
CA GLY A 193 34.03 0.68 -5.46
C GLY A 193 33.33 0.68 -4.09
N GLN A 194 32.18 0.03 -3.97
CA GLN A 194 31.40 -0.04 -2.72
C GLN A 194 31.38 -1.49 -2.17
N PRO A 195 31.58 -1.69 -0.85
CA PRO A 195 31.27 -2.96 -0.21
C PRO A 195 29.81 -3.30 -0.39
N MET A 196 29.50 -4.56 -0.68
CA MET A 196 28.15 -5.00 -0.99
C MET A 196 27.66 -5.99 0.06
N ALA A 197 26.65 -5.60 0.82
CA ALA A 197 25.96 -6.50 1.74
C ALA A 197 25.19 -7.60 0.96
N PRO A 198 25.15 -8.85 1.45
CA PRO A 198 24.35 -9.90 0.82
C PRO A 198 22.86 -9.57 0.74
N LEU A 199 22.28 -8.97 1.79
CA LEU A 199 20.86 -8.67 1.88
C LEU A 199 20.63 -7.31 2.56
N GLY A 200 19.78 -6.49 1.97
CA GLY A 200 19.20 -5.30 2.58
C GLY A 200 17.83 -5.60 3.19
N VAL A 201 17.58 -5.08 4.37
CA VAL A 201 16.27 -5.14 5.03
C VAL A 201 15.93 -3.76 5.62
N SER A 202 14.65 -3.38 5.60
CA SER A 202 14.21 -2.20 6.34
C SER A 202 14.16 -2.50 7.83
N GLY A 203 14.53 -1.51 8.64
CA GLY A 203 14.71 -1.65 10.07
C GLY A 203 13.44 -1.43 10.89
N LYS A 204 13.66 -1.33 12.21
CA LYS A 204 12.61 -1.31 13.25
C LYS A 204 11.66 -0.12 13.22
N ASN A 205 12.07 1.00 12.63
CA ASN A 205 11.31 2.25 12.62
C ASN A 205 10.51 2.45 11.31
N ASP A 206 10.47 1.44 10.45
CA ASP A 206 9.73 1.50 9.20
C ASP A 206 8.29 1.01 9.39
N TRP A 207 7.33 1.72 8.80
CA TRP A 207 5.92 1.30 8.80
C TRP A 207 5.71 -0.08 8.16
N ASN A 208 6.64 -0.50 7.32
CA ASN A 208 6.62 -1.76 6.59
C ASN A 208 7.09 -2.98 7.43
N VAL A 209 7.47 -2.79 8.70
CA VAL A 209 7.99 -3.86 9.58
C VAL A 209 7.08 -5.09 9.60
N ILE A 210 5.78 -4.89 9.86
CA ILE A 210 4.84 -6.01 9.90
C ILE A 210 4.75 -6.71 8.54
N HIS A 211 4.79 -5.98 7.42
CA HIS A 211 4.71 -6.54 6.08
C HIS A 211 5.98 -7.29 5.68
N SER A 212 7.12 -6.89 6.21
CA SER A 212 8.41 -7.56 5.98
C SER A 212 8.54 -8.86 6.78
N LEU A 213 7.96 -8.92 7.99
CA LEU A 213 8.04 -10.09 8.89
C LEU A 213 6.90 -11.10 8.69
N ALA A 214 5.71 -10.67 8.31
CA ALA A 214 4.54 -11.52 8.13
C ALA A 214 4.75 -12.70 7.17
N PRO A 215 5.40 -12.56 6.00
CA PRO A 215 5.63 -13.68 5.11
C PRO A 215 6.39 -14.85 5.76
N TRP A 216 7.36 -14.53 6.63
CA TRP A 216 8.17 -15.55 7.32
C TRP A 216 7.35 -16.28 8.37
N ILE A 217 6.49 -15.58 9.11
CA ILE A 217 5.53 -16.16 10.05
C ILE A 217 4.60 -17.11 9.30
N TRP A 218 3.96 -16.67 8.23
CA TRP A 218 3.02 -17.47 7.44
C TRP A 218 3.66 -18.67 6.77
N MET A 219 4.85 -18.50 6.20
CA MET A 219 5.61 -19.59 5.56
C MET A 219 6.08 -20.66 6.55
N ALA A 220 6.24 -20.31 7.83
CA ALA A 220 6.49 -21.28 8.90
C ALA A 220 5.22 -22.00 9.35
N GLY A 221 4.04 -21.44 9.11
CA GLY A 221 2.73 -21.97 9.54
C GLY A 221 2.08 -21.17 10.67
N GLY A 222 2.71 -20.09 11.15
CA GLY A 222 2.13 -19.18 12.12
C GLY A 222 1.10 -18.23 11.51
N ASP A 223 0.38 -17.54 12.38
CA ASP A 223 -0.58 -16.50 11.98
C ASP A 223 -0.73 -15.44 13.08
N PHE A 224 -1.42 -14.36 12.78
CA PHE A 224 -1.71 -13.28 13.73
C PHE A 224 -2.96 -13.59 14.57
N LEU A 225 -4.03 -14.01 13.91
CA LEU A 225 -5.31 -14.31 14.55
C LEU A 225 -5.77 -15.75 14.23
N SER A 226 -6.56 -16.32 15.13
CA SER A 226 -7.27 -17.57 14.89
C SER A 226 -8.18 -17.51 13.65
N ALA A 227 -8.58 -18.66 13.12
CA ALA A 227 -9.41 -18.73 11.93
C ALA A 227 -10.77 -18.01 12.10
N ASP A 228 -11.33 -18.02 13.31
CA ASP A 228 -12.56 -17.32 13.66
C ASP A 228 -12.38 -15.84 14.05
N ARG A 229 -11.14 -15.33 13.99
CA ARG A 229 -10.75 -13.95 14.32
C ARG A 229 -11.00 -13.51 15.77
N LYS A 230 -11.22 -14.46 16.68
CA LYS A 230 -11.55 -14.14 18.08
C LYS A 230 -10.38 -14.12 19.03
N SER A 231 -9.27 -14.72 18.65
CA SER A 231 -8.07 -14.80 19.50
C SER A 231 -6.79 -14.51 18.71
N CYS A 232 -5.78 -14.04 19.41
CA CYS A 232 -4.45 -13.84 18.87
C CYS A 232 -3.62 -15.12 19.01
N VAL A 233 -3.02 -15.57 17.91
CA VAL A 233 -2.20 -16.80 17.85
C VAL A 233 -0.76 -16.53 17.44
N ILE A 234 -0.33 -15.28 17.49
CA ILE A 234 0.99 -14.84 17.03
C ILE A 234 2.13 -15.49 17.84
N ASP A 235 1.87 -15.94 19.07
CA ASP A 235 2.86 -16.54 19.97
C ASP A 235 3.08 -18.05 19.75
N SER A 236 2.61 -18.58 18.63
CA SER A 236 2.80 -20.00 18.25
C SER A 236 4.28 -20.33 18.00
N GLU A 237 4.64 -21.60 18.14
CA GLU A 237 6.01 -22.08 17.85
C GLU A 237 6.38 -21.85 16.37
N GLU A 238 5.41 -21.95 15.48
CA GLU A 238 5.57 -21.66 14.06
C GLU A 238 5.92 -20.19 13.81
N SER A 239 5.26 -19.27 14.52
CA SER A 239 5.59 -17.83 14.43
C SER A 239 7.00 -17.55 14.92
N VAL A 240 7.39 -18.14 16.06
CA VAL A 240 8.76 -18.06 16.57
C VAL A 240 9.76 -18.60 15.54
N LYS A 241 9.49 -19.78 14.96
CA LYS A 241 10.35 -20.38 13.93
C LYS A 241 10.53 -19.48 12.71
N GLY A 242 9.46 -18.87 12.22
CA GLY A 242 9.52 -17.94 11.08
C GLY A 242 10.37 -16.71 11.38
N LEU A 243 10.17 -16.11 12.54
CA LEU A 243 10.95 -14.94 13.00
C LEU A 243 12.42 -15.29 13.25
N MET A 244 12.69 -16.41 13.89
CA MET A 244 14.06 -16.89 14.14
C MET A 244 14.85 -17.10 12.85
N PHE A 245 14.19 -17.61 11.79
CA PHE A 245 14.83 -17.74 10.47
C PHE A 245 15.26 -16.36 9.96
N TYR A 246 14.33 -15.41 9.88
CA TYR A 246 14.60 -14.10 9.25
C TYR A 246 15.54 -13.23 10.07
N LEU A 247 15.33 -13.14 11.38
CA LEU A 247 16.23 -12.43 12.29
C LEU A 247 17.62 -13.06 12.32
N GLY A 248 17.70 -14.39 12.16
CA GLY A 248 18.95 -15.13 12.06
C GLY A 248 19.83 -14.72 10.89
N LEU A 249 19.24 -14.25 9.77
CA LEU A 249 20.01 -13.76 8.61
C LEU A 249 20.83 -12.51 8.99
N VAL A 250 20.29 -11.66 9.86
CA VAL A 250 21.02 -10.49 10.39
C VAL A 250 22.10 -10.94 11.35
N LYS A 251 21.79 -11.85 12.26
CA LYS A 251 22.74 -12.40 13.24
C LYS A 251 23.95 -13.04 12.59
N GLU A 252 23.77 -13.70 11.45
CA GLU A 252 24.85 -14.33 10.70
C GLU A 252 25.67 -13.34 9.86
N GLY A 253 25.35 -12.03 9.94
CA GLY A 253 26.10 -10.98 9.26
C GLY A 253 25.69 -10.77 7.79
N TYR A 254 24.64 -11.43 7.30
CA TYR A 254 24.19 -11.25 5.91
C TYR A 254 23.49 -9.92 5.69
N VAL A 255 23.05 -9.27 6.77
CA VAL A 255 22.51 -7.92 6.80
C VAL A 255 23.37 -7.10 7.76
N PRO A 256 24.01 -6.01 7.32
CA PRO A 256 24.73 -5.11 8.22
C PRO A 256 23.82 -4.48 9.26
N SER A 257 24.32 -4.30 10.48
CA SER A 257 23.52 -3.78 11.60
C SER A 257 22.96 -2.39 11.36
N GLU A 258 23.64 -1.55 10.60
CA GLU A 258 23.18 -0.22 10.21
C GLU A 258 21.91 -0.23 9.36
N TYR A 259 21.63 -1.31 8.64
CA TYR A 259 20.39 -1.46 7.88
C TYR A 259 19.16 -1.50 8.77
N LEU A 260 19.30 -1.91 10.03
CA LEU A 260 18.20 -2.00 10.99
C LEU A 260 17.66 -0.63 11.46
N GLU A 261 18.36 0.44 11.13
CA GLU A 261 17.89 1.82 11.33
C GLU A 261 17.36 2.48 10.05
N LEU A 262 17.49 1.80 8.89
CA LEU A 262 17.06 2.33 7.60
C LEU A 262 15.56 2.08 7.36
N ASN A 263 14.93 3.00 6.64
CA ASN A 263 13.59 2.79 6.10
C ASN A 263 13.63 2.13 4.70
N THR A 264 12.47 1.72 4.21
CA THR A 264 12.33 1.06 2.90
C THR A 264 12.95 1.87 1.75
N ALA A 265 12.75 3.19 1.71
CA ALA A 265 13.30 4.05 0.66
C ALA A 265 14.84 4.10 0.70
N GLN A 266 15.44 4.10 1.89
CA GLN A 266 16.89 4.07 2.04
C GLN A 266 17.48 2.73 1.63
N VAL A 267 16.81 1.60 1.91
CA VAL A 267 17.25 0.27 1.45
C VAL A 267 17.16 0.16 -0.07
N SER A 268 16.09 0.69 -0.70
CA SER A 268 15.99 0.80 -2.16
C SER A 268 17.16 1.61 -2.75
N ALA A 269 17.48 2.77 -2.15
CA ALA A 269 18.64 3.57 -2.58
C ALA A 269 19.96 2.80 -2.46
N ASN A 270 20.14 2.02 -1.39
CA ASN A 270 21.32 1.16 -1.21
C ASN A 270 21.41 0.05 -2.28
N PHE A 271 20.28 -0.58 -2.63
CA PHE A 271 20.26 -1.53 -3.73
C PHE A 271 20.62 -0.86 -5.06
N ASN A 272 20.04 0.30 -5.34
CA ASN A 272 20.27 1.05 -6.56
C ASN A 272 21.73 1.46 -6.72
N SER A 273 22.37 1.91 -5.63
CA SER A 273 23.80 2.31 -5.63
C SER A 273 24.77 1.13 -5.61
N GLY A 274 24.28 -0.10 -5.39
CA GLY A 274 25.13 -1.29 -5.32
C GLY A 274 25.62 -1.67 -3.92
N ALA A 275 25.12 -1.04 -2.87
CA ALA A 275 25.51 -1.32 -1.49
C ALA A 275 24.88 -2.62 -0.94
N CYS A 276 23.87 -3.22 -1.60
CA CYS A 276 23.39 -4.57 -1.29
C CYS A 276 23.06 -5.38 -2.54
N ALA A 277 23.22 -6.71 -2.44
CA ALA A 277 23.02 -7.64 -3.54
C ALA A 277 21.54 -8.01 -3.72
N MET A 278 20.77 -8.02 -2.66
CA MET A 278 19.36 -8.42 -2.67
C MET A 278 18.55 -7.60 -1.66
N TYR A 279 17.26 -7.43 -1.95
CA TYR A 279 16.28 -6.89 -0.99
C TYR A 279 14.86 -7.23 -1.43
N PHE A 280 13.91 -7.19 -0.50
CA PHE A 280 12.49 -7.43 -0.78
C PHE A 280 11.76 -6.11 -0.97
N ASP A 281 11.09 -5.95 -2.13
CA ASP A 281 10.32 -4.74 -2.39
C ASP A 281 9.14 -4.99 -3.34
N GLY A 282 8.38 -3.92 -3.61
CA GLY A 282 7.19 -3.92 -4.47
C GLY A 282 7.51 -3.76 -5.97
N PRO A 283 6.51 -3.95 -6.85
CA PRO A 283 6.67 -3.89 -8.29
C PRO A 283 7.03 -2.48 -8.81
N TYR A 284 6.76 -1.43 -8.03
CA TYR A 284 7.10 -0.04 -8.35
C TYR A 284 8.62 0.17 -8.48
N GLU A 285 9.43 -0.65 -7.82
CA GLU A 285 10.89 -0.57 -7.92
C GLU A 285 11.40 -0.90 -9.34
N ILE A 286 10.70 -1.75 -10.09
CA ILE A 286 11.01 -1.93 -11.51
C ILE A 286 10.90 -0.61 -12.27
N LYS A 287 9.90 0.22 -11.94
CA LYS A 287 9.73 1.53 -12.54
C LYS A 287 10.86 2.47 -12.13
N THR A 288 11.25 2.48 -10.86
CA THR A 288 12.39 3.24 -10.35
C THR A 288 13.67 2.90 -11.11
N LEU A 289 13.97 1.61 -11.28
CA LEU A 289 15.16 1.13 -11.99
C LEU A 289 15.14 1.34 -13.51
N THR A 290 13.98 1.57 -14.11
CA THR A 290 13.83 1.76 -15.57
C THR A 290 13.54 3.20 -15.98
N ARG A 291 13.21 4.09 -15.03
CA ARG A 291 12.92 5.50 -15.27
C ARG A 291 14.22 6.30 -15.39
N PRO A 292 14.30 7.28 -16.32
CA PRO A 292 15.44 8.19 -16.41
C PRO A 292 15.70 8.95 -15.11
N GLU A 293 16.96 9.23 -14.80
CA GLU A 293 17.32 10.04 -13.62
C GLU A 293 16.76 11.47 -13.68
N SER A 294 16.67 12.05 -14.87
CA SER A 294 16.01 13.33 -15.09
C SER A 294 14.55 13.38 -14.67
N GLU A 295 13.92 12.22 -14.52
CA GLU A 295 12.55 12.03 -14.05
C GLU A 295 12.51 11.46 -12.62
N GLY A 296 13.62 11.49 -11.88
CA GLY A 296 13.73 10.96 -10.53
C GLY A 296 13.82 9.43 -10.44
N GLY A 297 14.20 8.75 -11.53
CA GLY A 297 14.47 7.32 -11.55
C GLY A 297 15.93 6.99 -11.29
N ALA A 298 16.31 5.73 -11.52
CA ALA A 298 17.65 5.19 -11.30
C ALA A 298 18.15 4.34 -12.48
N SER A 299 17.75 4.66 -13.72
CA SER A 299 18.02 3.83 -14.91
C SER A 299 19.51 3.72 -15.28
N THR A 300 20.35 4.63 -14.80
CA THR A 300 21.80 4.57 -15.01
C THR A 300 22.54 3.88 -13.85
N SER A 301 21.84 3.56 -12.77
CA SER A 301 22.41 2.95 -11.57
C SER A 301 23.04 1.59 -11.85
N PRO A 302 24.00 1.13 -11.03
CA PRO A 302 24.56 -0.20 -11.12
C PRO A 302 23.50 -1.31 -11.08
N ALA A 303 22.48 -1.15 -10.27
CA ALA A 303 21.37 -2.11 -10.15
C ALA A 303 20.54 -2.19 -11.44
N ALA A 304 20.20 -1.06 -12.04
CA ALA A 304 19.35 -1.01 -13.24
C ALA A 304 19.91 -1.85 -14.41
N LYS A 305 21.22 -1.96 -14.50
CA LYS A 305 21.91 -2.72 -15.57
C LYS A 305 21.99 -4.22 -15.27
N ASN A 306 21.82 -4.61 -14.00
CA ASN A 306 22.16 -5.95 -13.52
C ASN A 306 21.13 -6.50 -12.52
N PHE A 307 19.83 -6.24 -12.70
CA PHE A 307 18.83 -6.80 -11.79
C PHE A 307 17.95 -7.86 -12.43
N THR A 308 17.41 -8.69 -11.59
CA THR A 308 16.25 -9.56 -11.86
C THR A 308 15.39 -9.64 -10.61
N VAL A 309 14.15 -10.09 -10.78
CA VAL A 309 13.22 -10.30 -9.64
C VAL A 309 12.89 -11.79 -9.54
N THR A 310 12.82 -12.29 -8.32
CA THR A 310 12.29 -13.63 -8.04
C THR A 310 11.28 -13.57 -6.90
N GLY A 311 10.47 -14.62 -6.75
CA GLY A 311 9.53 -14.70 -5.62
C GLY A 311 10.26 -15.00 -4.31
N TYR A 312 9.55 -14.88 -3.19
CA TYR A 312 10.08 -15.28 -1.89
C TYR A 312 10.62 -16.71 -1.89
N PRO A 313 11.67 -17.03 -1.13
CA PRO A 313 12.10 -18.41 -0.92
C PRO A 313 11.00 -19.20 -0.20
N LYS A 314 10.73 -20.44 -0.66
CA LYS A 314 9.72 -21.30 -0.05
C LYS A 314 10.13 -21.72 1.36
N GLY A 315 9.25 -21.48 2.33
CA GLY A 315 9.35 -22.02 3.68
C GLY A 315 8.62 -23.37 3.84
N PRO A 316 8.51 -23.87 5.06
CA PRO A 316 7.87 -25.17 5.36
C PRO A 316 6.42 -25.30 4.84
N LYS A 317 5.66 -24.21 4.80
CA LYS A 317 4.26 -24.17 4.30
C LYS A 317 4.13 -23.62 2.88
N GLY A 318 5.24 -23.60 2.12
CA GLY A 318 5.24 -23.13 0.75
C GLY A 318 5.76 -21.69 0.59
N ARG A 319 5.43 -21.07 -0.54
CA ARG A 319 5.79 -19.69 -0.83
C ARG A 319 4.61 -18.79 -0.50
N ILE A 320 4.83 -17.82 0.36
CA ILE A 320 3.83 -16.82 0.72
C ILE A 320 4.50 -15.46 0.72
N THR A 321 3.83 -14.46 0.16
CA THR A 321 4.23 -13.05 0.26
C THR A 321 3.09 -12.22 0.81
N PHE A 322 3.40 -11.04 1.33
CA PHE A 322 2.37 -10.06 1.64
C PHE A 322 1.80 -9.47 0.34
N VAL A 323 0.48 -9.38 0.28
CA VAL A 323 -0.25 -8.70 -0.78
C VAL A 323 -1.13 -7.64 -0.14
N GLY A 324 -0.86 -6.40 -0.48
CA GLY A 324 -1.62 -5.23 -0.09
C GLY A 324 -2.11 -4.48 -1.33
N GLY A 325 -2.05 -3.18 -1.25
CA GLY A 325 -2.50 -2.25 -2.27
C GLY A 325 -3.53 -1.29 -1.72
N SER A 326 -4.35 -0.72 -2.61
CA SER A 326 -5.35 0.25 -2.21
C SER A 326 -6.67 0.04 -2.93
N SER A 327 -7.72 0.43 -2.25
CA SER A 327 -9.09 0.46 -2.76
C SER A 327 -9.61 1.90 -2.78
N LEU A 328 -10.59 2.16 -3.64
CA LEU A 328 -11.34 3.41 -3.71
C LEU A 328 -12.64 3.25 -2.95
N ALA A 329 -12.92 4.20 -2.06
CA ALA A 329 -14.12 4.20 -1.22
C ALA A 329 -14.83 5.55 -1.25
N ILE A 330 -16.16 5.53 -1.26
CA ILE A 330 -17.00 6.72 -1.16
C ILE A 330 -17.27 7.00 0.31
N PHE A 331 -17.01 8.22 0.75
CA PHE A 331 -17.37 8.61 2.11
C PHE A 331 -18.86 8.92 2.21
N LYS A 332 -19.49 8.39 3.27
CA LYS A 332 -20.95 8.47 3.45
C LYS A 332 -21.47 9.91 3.56
N GLN A 333 -20.66 10.79 4.14
CA GLN A 333 -20.97 12.22 4.29
C GLN A 333 -20.46 13.07 3.10
N GLY A 334 -19.83 12.46 2.10
CA GLY A 334 -19.45 13.11 0.85
C GLY A 334 -20.66 13.69 0.12
N LYS A 335 -20.49 14.85 -0.48
CA LYS A 335 -21.58 15.64 -1.11
C LYS A 335 -21.96 15.13 -2.49
N ASN A 336 -20.99 14.55 -3.23
CA ASN A 336 -21.13 14.18 -4.64
C ASN A 336 -21.00 12.67 -4.86
N LYS A 337 -21.62 11.84 -4.01
CA LYS A 337 -21.48 10.37 -3.99
C LYS A 337 -21.79 9.69 -5.33
N ALA A 338 -22.83 10.13 -6.03
CA ALA A 338 -23.17 9.57 -7.35
C ALA A 338 -22.07 9.84 -8.40
N ALA A 339 -21.51 11.05 -8.40
CA ALA A 339 -20.38 11.39 -9.27
C ALA A 339 -19.11 10.65 -8.86
N ALA A 340 -18.85 10.48 -7.56
CA ALA A 340 -17.74 9.69 -7.03
C ALA A 340 -17.82 8.22 -7.47
N LEU A 341 -19.02 7.64 -7.53
CA LEU A 341 -19.22 6.28 -8.04
C LEU A 341 -18.84 6.18 -9.53
N GLU A 342 -19.17 7.17 -10.35
CA GLU A 342 -18.76 7.18 -11.76
C GLU A 342 -17.22 7.29 -11.91
N VAL A 343 -16.56 8.06 -11.04
CA VAL A 343 -15.09 8.10 -10.98
C VAL A 343 -14.53 6.72 -10.62
N ILE A 344 -15.09 6.03 -9.61
CA ILE A 344 -14.69 4.66 -9.27
C ILE A 344 -14.85 3.71 -10.44
N LYS A 345 -16.00 3.71 -11.13
CA LYS A 345 -16.25 2.86 -12.29
C LYS A 345 -15.21 3.07 -13.39
N TYR A 346 -14.83 4.32 -13.63
CA TYR A 346 -13.80 4.65 -14.60
C TYR A 346 -12.42 4.15 -14.16
N LEU A 347 -11.99 4.48 -12.94
CA LEU A 347 -10.69 4.07 -12.41
C LEU A 347 -10.56 2.55 -12.20
N ALA A 348 -11.69 1.86 -11.97
CA ALA A 348 -11.74 0.39 -11.91
C ALA A 348 -11.80 -0.27 -13.30
N SER A 349 -11.86 0.49 -14.39
CA SER A 349 -11.84 -0.08 -15.74
C SER A 349 -10.48 -0.69 -16.07
N LYS A 350 -10.46 -1.68 -16.98
CA LYS A 350 -9.23 -2.34 -17.45
C LYS A 350 -8.18 -1.33 -17.92
N GLN A 351 -8.59 -0.41 -18.79
CA GLN A 351 -7.65 0.54 -19.39
C GLN A 351 -7.11 1.54 -18.39
N ALA A 352 -7.95 2.06 -17.49
CA ALA A 352 -7.51 2.99 -16.46
C ALA A 352 -6.51 2.33 -15.50
N GLN A 353 -6.75 1.09 -15.09
CA GLN A 353 -5.83 0.36 -14.23
C GLN A 353 -4.50 0.01 -14.92
N ILE A 354 -4.52 -0.34 -16.21
CA ILE A 354 -3.29 -0.53 -16.99
C ILE A 354 -2.49 0.79 -17.06
N ASN A 355 -3.16 1.89 -17.37
CA ASN A 355 -2.51 3.19 -17.49
C ASN A 355 -1.92 3.65 -16.14
N TYR A 356 -2.69 3.48 -15.04
CA TYR A 356 -2.21 3.81 -13.70
C TYR A 356 -1.02 2.94 -13.27
N ALA A 357 -1.07 1.64 -13.56
CA ALA A 357 0.05 0.74 -13.28
C ALA A 357 1.31 1.10 -14.09
N LYS A 358 1.16 1.54 -15.34
CA LYS A 358 2.29 2.05 -16.15
C LYS A 358 2.86 3.36 -15.58
N ALA A 359 2.00 4.23 -15.05
CA ALA A 359 2.42 5.49 -14.43
C ALA A 359 3.14 5.30 -13.10
N THR A 360 2.65 4.39 -12.26
CA THR A 360 3.14 4.20 -10.88
C THR A 360 4.10 3.04 -10.69
N GLY A 361 4.00 2.00 -11.52
CA GLY A 361 4.74 0.73 -11.36
C GLY A 361 4.01 -0.31 -10.52
N PHE A 362 2.89 0.03 -9.86
CA PHE A 362 2.05 -0.95 -9.13
C PHE A 362 1.38 -1.95 -10.08
N LEU A 363 0.69 -2.94 -9.51
CA LEU A 363 -0.05 -3.93 -10.27
C LEU A 363 -1.52 -3.52 -10.41
N PRO A 364 -2.20 -3.85 -11.52
CA PRO A 364 -3.62 -3.65 -11.62
C PRO A 364 -4.36 -4.61 -10.67
N ALA A 365 -5.47 -4.15 -10.11
CA ALA A 365 -6.36 -5.03 -9.33
C ALA A 365 -7.29 -5.85 -10.24
N ARG A 366 -7.41 -5.52 -11.53
CA ARG A 366 -8.22 -6.30 -12.50
C ARG A 366 -7.42 -7.46 -13.08
N VAL A 367 -7.99 -8.66 -12.99
CA VAL A 367 -7.36 -9.89 -13.50
C VAL A 367 -7.05 -9.79 -15.00
N GLU A 368 -7.99 -9.31 -15.80
CA GLU A 368 -7.83 -9.20 -17.26
C GLU A 368 -6.74 -8.20 -17.70
N ALA A 369 -6.38 -7.24 -16.84
CA ALA A 369 -5.35 -6.25 -17.12
C ALA A 369 -3.94 -6.86 -17.16
N PHE A 370 -3.71 -7.98 -16.47
CA PHE A 370 -2.44 -8.73 -16.55
C PHE A 370 -2.15 -9.36 -17.91
N ASN A 371 -3.12 -9.36 -18.85
CA ASN A 371 -2.89 -9.79 -20.21
C ASN A 371 -2.26 -8.70 -21.09
N ASP A 372 -2.17 -7.44 -20.59
CA ASP A 372 -1.44 -6.39 -21.31
C ASP A 372 0.03 -6.79 -21.47
N PRO A 373 0.64 -6.57 -22.66
CA PRO A 373 2.04 -6.90 -22.91
C PRO A 373 3.03 -6.31 -21.89
N PHE A 374 2.71 -5.21 -21.27
CA PHE A 374 3.51 -4.59 -20.22
C PHE A 374 3.75 -5.52 -19.02
N PHE A 375 2.76 -6.35 -18.68
CA PHE A 375 2.91 -7.34 -17.60
C PHE A 375 3.28 -8.72 -18.12
N ALA A 376 2.73 -9.11 -19.27
CA ALA A 376 2.85 -10.47 -19.78
C ALA A 376 4.24 -10.78 -20.39
N LYS A 377 4.92 -9.76 -20.95
CA LYS A 377 6.19 -9.93 -21.63
C LYS A 377 7.43 -9.64 -20.77
N ASP A 378 7.26 -8.91 -19.66
CA ASP A 378 8.37 -8.61 -18.75
C ASP A 378 8.52 -9.71 -17.69
N PRO A 379 9.63 -10.46 -17.68
CA PRO A 379 9.84 -11.56 -16.74
C PRO A 379 9.82 -11.09 -15.28
N ASN A 380 10.30 -9.89 -14.97
CA ASN A 380 10.32 -9.35 -13.63
C ASN A 380 8.90 -9.01 -13.16
N ARG A 381 8.06 -8.37 -14.00
CA ARG A 381 6.64 -8.09 -13.67
C ARG A 381 5.81 -9.37 -13.57
N LYS A 382 6.17 -10.41 -14.35
CA LYS A 382 5.49 -11.70 -14.26
C LYS A 382 5.65 -12.34 -12.87
N VAL A 383 6.78 -12.17 -12.19
CA VAL A 383 6.97 -12.64 -10.81
C VAL A 383 5.92 -12.05 -9.89
N PHE A 384 5.65 -10.76 -9.99
CA PHE A 384 4.63 -10.09 -9.18
C PHE A 384 3.21 -10.49 -9.58
N LYS A 385 2.93 -10.68 -10.88
CA LYS A 385 1.66 -11.26 -11.33
C LYS A 385 1.40 -12.61 -10.66
N ASP A 386 2.41 -13.48 -10.63
CA ASP A 386 2.28 -14.80 -10.00
C ASP A 386 2.13 -14.67 -8.47
N ALA A 387 2.82 -13.69 -7.86
CA ALA A 387 2.82 -13.44 -6.42
C ALA A 387 1.42 -13.10 -5.87
N VAL A 388 0.59 -12.38 -6.60
CA VAL A 388 -0.77 -12.02 -6.14
C VAL A 388 -1.70 -13.24 -5.97
N PHE A 389 -1.37 -14.39 -6.58
CA PHE A 389 -2.17 -15.61 -6.49
C PHE A 389 -1.73 -16.58 -5.38
N TYR A 390 -0.50 -16.45 -4.86
CA TYR A 390 -0.05 -17.18 -3.68
C TYR A 390 0.18 -16.28 -2.45
N GLY A 391 -0.06 -15.01 -2.61
CA GLY A 391 0.10 -14.03 -1.54
C GLY A 391 -1.06 -14.02 -0.56
N ARG A 392 -0.81 -13.44 0.61
CA ARG A 392 -1.79 -13.27 1.69
C ARG A 392 -1.91 -11.80 2.07
N THR A 393 -3.09 -11.44 2.55
CA THR A 393 -3.37 -10.19 3.24
C THR A 393 -3.77 -10.46 4.68
N TYR A 394 -3.90 -9.41 5.47
CA TYR A 394 -4.39 -9.52 6.84
C TYR A 394 -5.91 -9.69 6.89
N PRO A 395 -6.46 -10.12 8.04
CA PRO A 395 -7.90 -10.21 8.24
C PRO A 395 -8.59 -8.85 8.06
N SER A 396 -9.65 -8.82 7.26
CA SER A 396 -10.42 -7.59 7.01
C SER A 396 -11.49 -7.40 8.09
N ILE A 397 -11.06 -7.13 9.32
CA ILE A 397 -11.91 -6.89 10.49
C ILE A 397 -11.83 -5.44 10.95
N PRO A 398 -12.89 -4.87 11.55
CA PRO A 398 -12.91 -3.46 11.98
C PRO A 398 -11.81 -3.08 12.96
N THR A 399 -11.41 -4.03 13.81
CA THR A 399 -10.37 -3.81 14.83
C THR A 399 -8.95 -3.85 14.25
N TRP A 400 -8.72 -4.31 12.99
CA TRP A 400 -7.37 -4.47 12.44
C TRP A 400 -6.56 -3.16 12.47
N GLY A 401 -7.18 -2.04 12.18
CA GLY A 401 -6.52 -0.72 12.25
C GLY A 401 -5.97 -0.35 13.64
N LEU A 402 -6.47 -0.96 14.70
CA LEU A 402 -5.94 -0.82 16.07
C LEU A 402 -4.87 -1.87 16.37
N LEU A 403 -4.98 -3.06 15.76
CA LEU A 403 -4.04 -4.16 15.98
C LEU A 403 -2.72 -3.96 15.25
N GLU A 404 -2.77 -3.45 14.01
CA GLU A 404 -1.60 -3.29 13.14
C GLU A 404 -0.49 -2.43 13.77
N PRO A 405 -0.75 -1.25 14.39
CA PRO A 405 0.27 -0.47 15.07
C PRO A 405 0.90 -1.20 16.27
N ILE A 406 0.11 -1.97 17.03
CA ILE A 406 0.59 -2.79 18.14
C ILE A 406 1.56 -3.86 17.64
N LEU A 407 1.14 -4.60 16.61
CA LEU A 407 1.93 -5.66 16.01
C LEU A 407 3.21 -5.10 15.37
N THR A 408 3.12 -4.01 14.62
CA THR A 408 4.28 -3.33 14.01
C THR A 408 5.31 -2.94 15.06
N ARG A 409 4.88 -2.31 16.16
CA ARG A 409 5.76 -1.91 17.26
C ARG A 409 6.40 -3.12 17.94
N ARG A 410 5.61 -4.15 18.27
CA ARG A 410 6.11 -5.35 18.97
C ARG A 410 7.07 -6.17 18.11
N LEU A 411 6.80 -6.27 16.82
CA LEU A 411 7.70 -6.92 15.87
C LEU A 411 8.97 -6.09 15.64
N GLY A 412 8.86 -4.76 15.59
CA GLY A 412 10.00 -3.85 15.47
C GLY A 412 11.01 -3.97 16.61
N ILE A 413 10.56 -4.15 17.86
CA ILE A 413 11.41 -4.36 19.03
C ILE A 413 12.32 -5.59 18.87
N MET A 414 11.91 -6.59 18.09
CA MET A 414 12.72 -7.81 17.92
C MET A 414 14.04 -7.55 17.19
N TRP A 415 14.14 -6.48 16.39
CA TRP A 415 15.41 -6.08 15.80
C TRP A 415 16.45 -5.68 16.84
N ASP A 416 16.05 -5.13 18.00
CA ASP A 416 16.97 -4.78 19.08
C ASP A 416 17.64 -6.02 19.71
N TYR A 417 17.01 -7.21 19.59
CA TYR A 417 17.61 -8.47 20.08
C TYR A 417 18.71 -9.00 19.17
N VAL A 418 18.76 -8.53 17.93
CA VAL A 418 19.80 -8.88 16.96
C VAL A 418 20.97 -7.90 17.02
N LEU A 419 20.70 -6.64 17.37
CA LEU A 419 21.73 -5.62 17.59
C LEU A 419 22.59 -6.00 18.81
N GLY A 420 23.90 -5.94 18.68
CA GLY A 420 24.83 -6.21 19.78
C GLY A 420 25.46 -7.59 19.82
N GLY A 421 25.35 -8.38 18.76
CA GLY A 421 26.19 -9.57 18.54
C GLY A 421 25.87 -10.78 19.42
N LYS A 422 24.86 -10.74 20.28
CA LYS A 422 24.41 -11.86 21.10
C LYS A 422 23.59 -12.86 20.30
N GLU A 423 23.58 -14.14 20.70
CA GLU A 423 22.68 -15.10 20.10
C GLU A 423 21.21 -14.67 20.30
N ILE A 424 20.40 -14.90 19.26
CA ILE A 424 18.96 -14.62 19.35
C ILE A 424 18.36 -15.72 20.24
N ASP A 425 17.82 -15.30 21.37
CA ASP A 425 17.15 -16.19 22.30
C ASP A 425 15.68 -16.39 21.87
N PRO A 426 15.27 -17.62 21.44
CA PRO A 426 13.89 -17.90 21.08
C PRO A 426 12.89 -17.57 22.19
N ALA A 427 13.30 -17.68 23.46
CA ALA A 427 12.43 -17.36 24.59
C ALA A 427 12.10 -15.86 24.62
N LYS A 428 13.06 -14.98 24.34
CA LYS A 428 12.83 -13.53 24.25
C LYS A 428 11.91 -13.18 23.11
N ILE A 429 12.05 -13.81 21.94
CA ILE A 429 11.13 -13.63 20.83
C ILE A 429 9.72 -14.06 21.24
N LYS A 430 9.58 -15.24 21.84
CA LYS A 430 8.30 -15.75 22.32
C LYS A 430 7.66 -14.83 23.39
N ASP A 431 8.44 -14.26 24.28
CA ASP A 431 7.93 -13.35 25.30
C ASP A 431 7.41 -12.03 24.69
N GLN A 432 8.09 -11.49 23.65
CA GLN A 432 7.55 -10.34 22.91
C GLN A 432 6.26 -10.68 22.16
N LEU A 433 6.16 -11.88 21.60
CA LEU A 433 4.93 -12.32 20.96
C LEU A 433 3.78 -12.52 21.96
N LYS A 434 4.07 -13.01 23.19
CA LYS A 434 3.07 -13.06 24.27
C LYS A 434 2.58 -11.67 24.68
N LEU A 435 3.49 -10.67 24.77
CA LEU A 435 3.11 -9.29 25.04
C LEU A 435 2.26 -8.72 23.89
N ALA A 436 2.62 -9.00 22.63
CA ALA A 436 1.81 -8.62 21.49
C ALA A 436 0.41 -9.25 21.58
N LYS A 437 0.33 -10.54 21.89
CA LYS A 437 -0.93 -11.27 22.09
C LYS A 437 -1.80 -10.62 23.16
N GLN A 438 -1.25 -10.32 24.33
CA GLN A 438 -2.00 -9.70 25.44
C GLN A 438 -2.62 -8.36 25.03
N GLU A 439 -1.86 -7.50 24.34
CA GLU A 439 -2.36 -6.21 23.87
C GLU A 439 -3.43 -6.38 22.78
N VAL A 440 -3.24 -7.30 21.85
CA VAL A 440 -4.21 -7.61 20.77
C VAL A 440 -5.50 -8.18 21.38
N GLU A 441 -5.42 -9.13 22.31
CA GLU A 441 -6.59 -9.74 22.97
C GLU A 441 -7.37 -8.71 23.80
N THR A 442 -6.70 -7.73 24.40
CA THR A 442 -7.36 -6.61 25.08
C THR A 442 -8.27 -5.85 24.12
N ILE A 443 -7.81 -5.59 22.90
CA ILE A 443 -8.65 -4.92 21.87
C ILE A 443 -9.78 -5.84 21.38
N LEU A 444 -9.47 -7.12 21.14
CA LEU A 444 -10.48 -8.07 20.65
C LEU A 444 -11.62 -8.32 21.66
N SER A 445 -11.35 -8.17 22.96
CA SER A 445 -12.34 -8.36 24.03
C SER A 445 -13.27 -7.16 24.25
N GLN A 446 -12.95 -6.00 23.70
CA GLN A 446 -13.75 -4.76 23.84
C GLN A 446 -14.94 -4.67 22.88
N LYS A 447 -15.41 -5.79 22.34
CA LYS A 447 -16.56 -5.87 21.42
C LYS A 447 -17.89 -5.65 22.08
#